data_20df9a250be9869d8aa6fdeb8f75085b
#
_entry.id   20df9a250be9869d8aa6fdeb8f75085b
#
_cell.length_a   1.000
_cell.length_b   1.000
_cell.length_c   1.000
_cell.angle_alpha   90.00
_cell.angle_beta   90.00
_cell.angle_gamma   90.00
#
_symmetry.space_group_name_H-M   'P 1'
#
loop_
_entity.id
_entity.type
_entity.pdbx_description
1 polymer ?
#
loop_
_entity_poly.entity_id
_entity_poly.type
_entity_poly.pdbx_seq_one_letter_code
_entity_poly.pdbx_strand_id
1 'polypeptide(L)'
;MDLGIEGKWALVCAASKGLGKGCAAALVREGVNLVITARGAAALQATAAELRTLQPRAQVRAVAGDITTAAGRAAALAACPQVDILINNAGGPPAGDFRDWDRDTWLAALDANMLAPIELIKATVDAMAGRGFGRVVNITSAAVKAPIDILGLSNGARSGLTGFVGGLARQSRLAAANVTINNLLPGVFDTDRVRNAWAGTAARQGRTVDEVLAQRVATVPARRLGTPDEFGALCAFLCSAQAGYITGQNILLDGGAYPGTL
;
A
#
# COMPACT_ATOMS: atom_id res chain seq x y z
N MET A 1 18.19 -11.12 8.56
CA MET A 1 18.91 -10.21 7.63
C MET A 1 18.77 -8.82 8.22
N ASP A 2 19.84 -8.09 8.39
CA ASP A 2 19.77 -6.68 8.76
C ASP A 2 19.33 -5.87 7.52
N LEU A 3 18.22 -5.15 7.59
CA LEU A 3 17.71 -4.36 6.47
C LEU A 3 18.37 -2.96 6.37
N GLY A 4 19.18 -2.56 7.33
CA GLY A 4 19.89 -1.27 7.35
C GLY A 4 18.98 -0.05 7.40
N ILE A 5 17.83 -0.17 8.06
CA ILE A 5 16.79 0.90 8.15
C ILE A 5 16.41 1.27 9.58
N GLU A 6 17.09 0.74 10.60
CA GLU A 6 16.87 1.10 12.00
C GLU A 6 17.00 2.63 12.18
N GLY A 7 16.11 3.20 12.95
CA GLY A 7 16.07 4.64 13.26
C GLY A 7 15.50 5.53 12.14
N LYS A 8 15.29 5.01 10.90
CA LYS A 8 14.61 5.74 9.82
C LYS A 8 13.18 6.09 10.21
N TRP A 9 12.58 7.07 9.51
CA TRP A 9 11.19 7.43 9.68
C TRP A 9 10.35 7.02 8.48
N ALA A 10 9.24 6.32 8.75
CA ALA A 10 8.28 5.94 7.72
C ALA A 10 6.92 6.62 7.94
N LEU A 11 6.35 7.16 6.87
CA LEU A 11 4.93 7.51 6.79
C LEU A 11 4.17 6.35 6.12
N VAL A 12 3.25 5.72 6.87
CA VAL A 12 2.46 4.58 6.37
C VAL A 12 0.98 4.96 6.30
N CYS A 13 0.44 5.03 5.10
CA CYS A 13 -0.95 5.40 4.85
C CYS A 13 -1.91 4.22 4.99
N ALA A 14 -3.15 4.48 5.44
CA ALA A 14 -4.22 3.50 5.68
C ALA A 14 -3.74 2.29 6.51
N ALA A 15 -3.04 2.56 7.60
CA ALA A 15 -2.34 1.58 8.41
C ALA A 15 -3.13 1.02 9.60
N SER A 16 -4.43 1.36 9.75
CA SER A 16 -5.23 0.87 10.89
C SER A 16 -5.60 -0.62 10.79
N LYS A 17 -5.45 -1.25 9.62
CA LYS A 17 -5.74 -2.67 9.37
C LYS A 17 -5.17 -3.17 8.04
N GLY A 18 -5.28 -4.47 7.78
CA GLY A 18 -4.95 -5.11 6.50
C GLY A 18 -3.49 -4.90 6.09
N LEU A 19 -3.26 -4.68 4.79
CA LEU A 19 -1.90 -4.61 4.22
C LEU A 19 -1.09 -3.43 4.76
N GLY A 20 -1.72 -2.26 4.97
CA GLY A 20 -1.03 -1.11 5.54
C GLY A 20 -0.54 -1.38 6.97
N LYS A 21 -1.35 -2.06 7.81
CA LYS A 21 -0.94 -2.50 9.15
C LYS A 21 0.19 -3.54 9.05
N GLY A 22 0.11 -4.49 8.11
CA GLY A 22 1.18 -5.47 7.86
C GLY A 22 2.51 -4.81 7.50
N CYS A 23 2.49 -3.81 6.61
CA CYS A 23 3.68 -3.02 6.27
C CYS A 23 4.24 -2.27 7.49
N ALA A 24 3.37 -1.61 8.27
CA ALA A 24 3.78 -0.91 9.48
C ALA A 24 4.40 -1.86 10.52
N ALA A 25 3.81 -3.05 10.71
CA ALA A 25 4.33 -4.07 11.62
C ALA A 25 5.70 -4.61 11.18
N ALA A 26 5.90 -4.85 9.88
CA ALA A 26 7.18 -5.28 9.36
C ALA A 26 8.27 -4.20 9.54
N LEU A 27 7.96 -2.95 9.21
CA LEU A 27 8.90 -1.83 9.36
C LEU A 27 9.27 -1.56 10.83
N VAL A 28 8.29 -1.59 11.75
CA VAL A 28 8.57 -1.34 13.17
C VAL A 28 9.45 -2.43 13.78
N ARG A 29 9.29 -3.69 13.39
CA ARG A 29 10.16 -4.81 13.82
C ARG A 29 11.62 -4.58 13.45
N GLU A 30 11.88 -3.87 12.35
CA GLU A 30 13.21 -3.47 11.88
C GLU A 30 13.72 -2.16 12.53
N GLY A 31 13.07 -1.68 13.59
CA GLY A 31 13.48 -0.49 14.32
C GLY A 31 13.13 0.84 13.63
N VAL A 32 12.26 0.83 12.63
CA VAL A 32 11.80 2.04 11.92
C VAL A 32 10.79 2.79 12.79
N ASN A 33 10.99 4.11 12.94
CA ASN A 33 10.00 4.99 13.56
C ASN A 33 8.85 5.24 12.61
N LEU A 34 7.62 5.26 13.11
CA LEU A 34 6.43 5.32 12.27
C LEU A 34 5.57 6.55 12.53
N VAL A 35 5.09 7.17 11.48
CA VAL A 35 3.83 7.91 11.45
C VAL A 35 2.83 7.07 10.69
N ILE A 36 1.76 6.63 11.35
CA ILE A 36 0.68 5.88 10.72
C ILE A 36 -0.56 6.74 10.59
N THR A 37 -1.26 6.64 9.45
CA THR A 37 -2.49 7.42 9.23
C THR A 37 -3.65 6.56 8.73
N ALA A 38 -4.85 6.89 9.17
CA ALA A 38 -6.12 6.35 8.70
C ALA A 38 -7.27 7.25 9.16
N ARG A 39 -8.46 7.10 8.56
CA ARG A 39 -9.65 7.90 8.90
C ARG A 39 -10.23 7.60 10.28
N GLY A 40 -10.24 6.33 10.68
CA GLY A 40 -10.82 5.87 11.95
C GLY A 40 -9.84 6.01 13.12
N ALA A 41 -10.01 7.02 13.97
CA ALA A 41 -9.09 7.34 15.07
C ALA A 41 -8.94 6.18 16.07
N ALA A 42 -10.04 5.57 16.52
CA ALA A 42 -9.99 4.50 17.53
C ALA A 42 -9.20 3.27 17.04
N ALA A 43 -9.50 2.78 15.83
CA ALA A 43 -8.78 1.64 15.24
C ALA A 43 -7.30 1.97 14.98
N LEU A 44 -6.99 3.22 14.60
CA LEU A 44 -5.62 3.66 14.39
C LEU A 44 -4.83 3.71 15.68
N GLN A 45 -5.42 4.21 16.78
CA GLN A 45 -4.78 4.24 18.09
C GLN A 45 -4.55 2.83 18.65
N ALA A 46 -5.51 1.92 18.47
CA ALA A 46 -5.33 0.52 18.83
C ALA A 46 -4.14 -0.11 18.09
N THR A 47 -4.06 0.12 16.76
CA THR A 47 -2.92 -0.34 15.96
C THR A 47 -1.61 0.29 16.42
N ALA A 48 -1.58 1.59 16.74
CA ALA A 48 -0.38 2.23 17.26
C ALA A 48 0.10 1.61 18.60
N ALA A 49 -0.83 1.26 19.48
CA ALA A 49 -0.52 0.57 20.72
C ALA A 49 0.11 -0.80 20.46
N GLU A 50 -0.47 -1.61 19.58
CA GLU A 50 0.08 -2.90 19.18
C GLU A 50 1.49 -2.77 18.58
N LEU A 51 1.70 -1.81 17.67
CA LEU A 51 3.00 -1.59 17.02
C LEU A 51 4.10 -1.21 18.03
N ARG A 52 3.78 -0.42 19.06
CA ARG A 52 4.73 -0.09 20.15
C ARG A 52 5.16 -1.31 20.94
N THR A 53 4.32 -2.35 21.04
CA THR A 53 4.72 -3.59 21.74
C THR A 53 5.68 -4.45 20.91
N LEU A 54 5.67 -4.33 19.57
CA LEU A 54 6.55 -5.09 18.69
C LEU A 54 8.00 -4.60 18.74
N GLN A 55 8.21 -3.30 18.94
CA GLN A 55 9.55 -2.69 19.07
C GLN A 55 9.48 -1.48 20.02
N PRO A 56 9.75 -1.67 21.33
CA PRO A 56 9.62 -0.59 22.33
C PRO A 56 10.53 0.62 22.13
N ARG A 57 11.63 0.46 21.37
CA ARG A 57 12.55 1.56 21.06
C ARG A 57 12.08 2.44 19.92
N ALA A 58 11.23 1.92 19.03
CA ALA A 58 10.72 2.68 17.90
C ALA A 58 9.59 3.62 18.33
N GLN A 59 9.61 4.83 17.82
CA GLN A 59 8.52 5.78 18.03
C GLN A 59 7.37 5.46 17.05
N VAL A 60 6.13 5.44 17.55
CA VAL A 60 4.92 5.27 16.72
C VAL A 60 3.94 6.39 17.02
N ARG A 61 3.68 7.24 16.02
CA ARG A 61 2.72 8.34 16.06
C ARG A 61 1.50 8.00 15.20
N ALA A 62 0.31 8.19 15.73
CA ALA A 62 -0.95 7.97 15.02
C ALA A 62 -1.60 9.31 14.68
N VAL A 63 -1.85 9.55 13.39
CA VAL A 63 -2.49 10.77 12.86
C VAL A 63 -3.78 10.38 12.17
N ALA A 64 -4.91 10.60 12.83
CA ALA A 64 -6.21 10.35 12.23
C ALA A 64 -6.52 11.45 11.19
N GLY A 65 -6.87 11.03 9.96
CA GLY A 65 -7.19 11.95 8.88
C GLY A 65 -7.43 11.24 7.55
N ASP A 66 -8.01 11.97 6.61
CA ASP A 66 -8.22 11.49 5.26
C ASP A 66 -7.05 11.93 4.36
N ILE A 67 -6.24 10.99 3.92
CA ILE A 67 -5.06 11.24 3.10
C ILE A 67 -5.40 11.75 1.70
N THR A 68 -6.64 11.62 1.26
CA THR A 68 -7.10 12.18 -0.02
C THR A 68 -7.26 13.70 0.04
N THR A 69 -7.39 14.28 1.23
CA THR A 69 -7.49 15.73 1.44
C THR A 69 -6.12 16.39 1.63
N ALA A 70 -5.98 17.65 1.22
CA ALA A 70 -4.79 18.43 1.46
C ALA A 70 -4.47 18.57 2.96
N ALA A 71 -5.49 18.80 3.79
CA ALA A 71 -5.35 18.90 5.24
C ALA A 71 -4.85 17.59 5.87
N GLY A 72 -5.40 16.44 5.46
CA GLY A 72 -4.96 15.13 5.95
C GLY A 72 -3.51 14.83 5.57
N ARG A 73 -3.10 15.14 4.32
CA ARG A 73 -1.70 15.00 3.91
C ARG A 73 -0.76 15.91 4.69
N ALA A 74 -1.15 17.19 4.86
CA ALA A 74 -0.36 18.15 5.62
C ALA A 74 -0.17 17.71 7.09
N ALA A 75 -1.23 17.26 7.76
CA ALA A 75 -1.15 16.76 9.13
C ALA A 75 -0.26 15.53 9.26
N ALA A 76 -0.35 14.58 8.33
CA ALA A 76 0.48 13.37 8.33
C ALA A 76 1.97 13.71 8.10
N LEU A 77 2.28 14.60 7.17
CA LEU A 77 3.64 15.04 6.89
C LEU A 77 4.24 15.84 8.05
N ALA A 78 3.47 16.76 8.65
CA ALA A 78 3.93 17.56 9.78
C ALA A 78 4.25 16.73 11.04
N ALA A 79 3.57 15.59 11.22
CA ALA A 79 3.83 14.68 12.33
C ALA A 79 5.13 13.85 12.14
N CYS A 80 5.63 13.75 10.91
CA CYS A 80 6.83 12.99 10.58
C CYS A 80 8.05 13.91 10.55
N PRO A 81 9.04 13.75 11.47
CA PRO A 81 10.21 14.64 11.53
C PRO A 81 10.98 14.72 10.21
N GLN A 82 11.12 13.56 9.57
CA GLN A 82 11.59 13.43 8.18
C GLN A 82 10.99 12.16 7.57
N VAL A 83 10.58 12.21 6.32
CA VAL A 83 10.11 11.02 5.63
C VAL A 83 11.28 10.39 4.87
N ASP A 84 11.77 9.25 5.36
CA ASP A 84 12.77 8.42 4.68
C ASP A 84 12.11 7.31 3.87
N ILE A 85 10.97 6.83 4.38
CA ILE A 85 10.17 5.76 3.80
C ILE A 85 8.72 6.24 3.67
N LEU A 86 8.14 6.10 2.48
CA LEU A 86 6.74 6.44 2.21
C LEU A 86 6.00 5.21 1.71
N ILE A 87 4.99 4.76 2.46
CA ILE A 87 4.10 3.67 2.03
C ILE A 87 2.74 4.27 1.67
N ASN A 88 2.51 4.44 0.39
CA ASN A 88 1.24 4.89 -0.16
C ASN A 88 0.24 3.75 -0.19
N ASN A 89 -0.88 3.94 0.46
CA ASN A 89 -2.00 3.01 0.52
C ASN A 89 -3.30 3.78 0.74
N ALA A 90 -4.37 3.33 0.12
CA ALA A 90 -5.69 3.87 0.35
C ALA A 90 -6.74 2.76 0.21
N GLY A 91 -7.95 3.03 0.68
CA GLY A 91 -9.09 2.18 0.39
C GLY A 91 -9.31 2.10 -1.12
N GLY A 92 -9.49 0.90 -1.67
CA GLY A 92 -9.82 0.78 -3.08
C GLY A 92 -11.26 1.23 -3.36
N PRO A 93 -11.56 1.67 -4.58
CA PRO A 93 -12.89 2.05 -5.01
C PRO A 93 -13.86 0.86 -5.01
N PRO A 94 -15.17 1.11 -5.09
CA PRO A 94 -16.17 0.05 -5.20
C PRO A 94 -15.99 -0.77 -6.48
N ALA A 95 -16.32 -2.05 -6.40
CA ALA A 95 -16.49 -2.90 -7.57
C ALA A 95 -17.92 -2.74 -8.11
N GLY A 96 -18.13 -2.92 -9.43
CA GLY A 96 -19.45 -2.82 -10.04
C GLY A 96 -19.41 -2.81 -11.56
N ASP A 97 -20.55 -2.55 -12.18
CA ASP A 97 -20.65 -2.32 -13.62
C ASP A 97 -20.16 -0.90 -13.94
N PHE A 98 -19.45 -0.73 -15.04
CA PHE A 98 -18.92 0.58 -15.44
C PHE A 98 -20.02 1.61 -15.75
N ARG A 99 -21.22 1.15 -16.06
CA ARG A 99 -22.39 2.00 -16.35
C ARG A 99 -22.96 2.64 -15.09
N ASP A 100 -22.68 2.07 -13.91
CA ASP A 100 -23.17 2.56 -12.61
C ASP A 100 -22.26 3.67 -12.03
N TRP A 101 -21.09 3.92 -12.63
CA TRP A 101 -20.13 4.90 -12.13
C TRP A 101 -20.24 6.23 -12.85
N ASP A 102 -20.66 7.24 -12.14
CA ASP A 102 -20.66 8.62 -12.59
C ASP A 102 -19.25 9.25 -12.52
N ARG A 103 -19.18 10.50 -13.00
CA ARG A 103 -17.93 11.27 -12.99
C ARG A 103 -17.36 11.44 -11.57
N ASP A 104 -18.19 11.67 -10.57
CA ASP A 104 -17.75 11.93 -9.20
C ASP A 104 -17.15 10.66 -8.57
N THR A 105 -17.73 9.51 -8.84
CA THR A 105 -17.19 8.20 -8.47
C THR A 105 -15.80 7.96 -9.09
N TRP A 106 -15.62 8.33 -10.37
CA TRP A 106 -14.32 8.27 -11.04
C TRP A 106 -13.30 9.22 -10.39
N LEU A 107 -13.68 10.47 -10.13
CA LEU A 107 -12.80 11.46 -9.49
C LEU A 107 -12.37 10.99 -8.10
N ALA A 108 -13.29 10.48 -7.27
CA ALA A 108 -12.96 9.93 -5.97
C ALA A 108 -11.98 8.75 -6.04
N ALA A 109 -12.13 7.88 -7.05
CA ALA A 109 -11.21 6.77 -7.27
C ALA A 109 -9.81 7.25 -7.68
N LEU A 110 -9.72 8.23 -8.57
CA LEU A 110 -8.47 8.86 -9.01
C LEU A 110 -7.80 9.59 -7.85
N ASP A 111 -8.54 10.38 -7.07
CA ASP A 111 -8.00 11.08 -5.91
C ASP A 111 -7.35 10.12 -4.92
N ALA A 112 -8.07 9.06 -4.54
CA ALA A 112 -7.57 8.13 -3.52
C ALA A 112 -6.41 7.24 -4.00
N ASN A 113 -6.44 6.78 -5.27
CA ASN A 113 -5.56 5.70 -5.72
C ASN A 113 -4.50 6.15 -6.74
N MET A 114 -4.50 7.44 -7.11
CA MET A 114 -3.52 8.03 -8.02
C MET A 114 -3.01 9.39 -7.51
N LEU A 115 -3.89 10.37 -7.31
CA LEU A 115 -3.46 11.75 -7.03
C LEU A 115 -2.91 11.91 -5.61
N ALA A 116 -3.54 11.36 -4.58
CA ALA A 116 -3.01 11.43 -3.22
C ALA A 116 -1.61 10.79 -3.09
N PRO A 117 -1.33 9.59 -3.64
CA PRO A 117 0.03 9.07 -3.75
C PRO A 117 1.00 10.02 -4.48
N ILE A 118 0.60 10.60 -5.61
CA ILE A 118 1.43 11.53 -6.38
C ILE A 118 1.79 12.77 -5.55
N GLU A 119 0.82 13.37 -4.86
CA GLU A 119 1.05 14.53 -4.00
C GLU A 119 1.98 14.22 -2.81
N LEU A 120 1.87 13.04 -2.20
CA LEU A 120 2.80 12.61 -1.15
C LEU A 120 4.21 12.36 -1.69
N ILE A 121 4.34 11.74 -2.85
CA ILE A 121 5.62 11.55 -3.53
C ILE A 121 6.25 12.92 -3.81
N LYS A 122 5.51 13.84 -4.42
CA LYS A 122 5.97 15.23 -4.71
C LYS A 122 6.45 15.95 -3.45
N ALA A 123 5.77 15.76 -2.33
CA ALA A 123 6.12 16.41 -1.07
C ALA A 123 7.37 15.84 -0.39
N THR A 124 7.86 14.66 -0.80
CA THR A 124 8.88 13.93 -0.03
C THR A 124 10.17 13.61 -0.80
N VAL A 125 10.09 13.35 -2.10
CA VAL A 125 11.23 12.78 -2.86
C VAL A 125 12.44 13.72 -2.97
N ASP A 126 12.25 15.03 -3.05
CA ASP A 126 13.37 15.97 -3.15
C ASP A 126 14.15 16.05 -1.85
N ALA A 127 13.46 16.02 -0.70
CA ALA A 127 14.11 15.94 0.60
C ALA A 127 14.80 14.58 0.82
N MET A 128 14.20 13.47 0.35
CA MET A 128 14.84 12.15 0.34
C MET A 128 16.13 12.18 -0.48
N ALA A 129 16.10 12.73 -1.68
CA ALA A 129 17.26 12.86 -2.56
C ALA A 129 18.37 13.71 -1.92
N GLY A 130 18.01 14.83 -1.29
CA GLY A 130 18.97 15.68 -0.56
C GLY A 130 19.69 14.99 0.58
N ARG A 131 19.09 13.93 1.16
CA ARG A 131 19.69 13.12 2.23
C ARG A 131 20.40 11.84 1.74
N GLY A 132 20.35 11.56 0.43
CA GLY A 132 20.97 10.36 -0.15
C GLY A 132 20.27 9.05 0.22
N PHE A 133 19.01 9.10 0.65
CA PHE A 133 18.19 7.94 0.95
C PHE A 133 16.70 8.24 0.82
N GLY A 134 15.97 7.39 0.12
CA GLY A 134 14.52 7.42 0.04
C GLY A 134 13.94 6.11 -0.48
N ARG A 135 12.83 5.68 0.11
CA ARG A 135 12.09 4.48 -0.29
C ARG A 135 10.61 4.81 -0.40
N VAL A 136 10.07 4.67 -1.58
CA VAL A 136 8.64 4.84 -1.83
C VAL A 136 8.06 3.53 -2.32
N VAL A 137 7.05 3.02 -1.62
CA VAL A 137 6.30 1.83 -2.01
C VAL A 137 4.83 2.19 -2.14
N ASN A 138 4.27 1.99 -3.31
CA ASN A 138 2.84 2.17 -3.56
C ASN A 138 2.14 0.81 -3.54
N ILE A 139 1.14 0.65 -2.69
CA ILE A 139 0.29 -0.54 -2.69
C ILE A 139 -0.78 -0.35 -3.76
N THR A 140 -0.64 -1.08 -4.87
CA THR A 140 -1.56 -0.99 -6.00
C THR A 140 -2.48 -2.22 -6.09
N SER A 141 -2.40 -3.03 -7.14
CA SER A 141 -3.25 -4.21 -7.35
C SER A 141 -2.66 -5.11 -8.42
N ALA A 142 -2.83 -6.43 -8.30
CA ALA A 142 -2.59 -7.38 -9.37
C ALA A 142 -3.40 -7.05 -10.65
N ALA A 143 -4.55 -6.36 -10.49
CA ALA A 143 -5.39 -5.91 -11.60
C ALA A 143 -4.69 -4.87 -12.52
N VAL A 144 -3.55 -4.31 -12.13
CA VAL A 144 -2.70 -3.50 -13.03
C VAL A 144 -2.11 -4.36 -14.15
N LYS A 145 -1.73 -5.62 -13.85
CA LYS A 145 -1.21 -6.56 -14.84
C LYS A 145 -2.31 -7.40 -15.51
N ALA A 146 -3.34 -7.77 -14.77
CA ALA A 146 -4.49 -8.53 -15.25
C ALA A 146 -5.79 -7.80 -14.88
N PRO A 147 -6.26 -6.84 -15.70
CA PRO A 147 -7.46 -6.07 -15.41
C PRO A 147 -8.68 -6.97 -15.19
N ILE A 148 -9.48 -6.63 -14.19
CA ILE A 148 -10.71 -7.33 -13.83
C ILE A 148 -11.88 -6.42 -14.19
N ASP A 149 -12.88 -6.92 -14.89
CA ASP A 149 -14.00 -6.15 -15.46
C ASP A 149 -14.75 -5.32 -14.44
N ILE A 150 -15.13 -5.93 -13.31
CA ILE A 150 -15.84 -5.26 -12.21
C ILE A 150 -14.98 -4.27 -11.40
N LEU A 151 -13.69 -4.18 -11.67
CA LEU A 151 -12.74 -3.29 -10.98
C LEU A 151 -12.29 -2.10 -11.83
N GLY A 152 -13.07 -1.67 -12.81
CA GLY A 152 -12.71 -0.62 -13.77
C GLY A 152 -12.14 0.65 -13.14
N LEU A 153 -12.74 1.15 -12.06
CA LEU A 153 -12.25 2.31 -11.31
C LEU A 153 -10.82 2.08 -10.76
N SER A 154 -10.60 0.89 -10.17
CA SER A 154 -9.29 0.51 -9.63
C SER A 154 -8.28 0.27 -10.75
N ASN A 155 -8.69 -0.40 -11.84
CA ASN A 155 -7.83 -0.65 -13.00
C ASN A 155 -7.31 0.68 -13.56
N GLY A 156 -8.21 1.66 -13.79
CA GLY A 156 -7.85 2.97 -14.34
C GLY A 156 -6.92 3.77 -13.42
N ALA A 157 -7.33 3.98 -12.16
CA ALA A 157 -6.58 4.81 -11.23
C ALA A 157 -5.19 4.23 -10.89
N ARG A 158 -5.10 2.92 -10.64
CA ARG A 158 -3.83 2.29 -10.25
C ARG A 158 -2.88 2.09 -11.43
N SER A 159 -3.39 1.86 -12.64
CA SER A 159 -2.56 1.83 -13.86
C SER A 159 -2.00 3.22 -14.16
N GLY A 160 -2.80 4.28 -13.95
CA GLY A 160 -2.32 5.66 -14.06
C GLY A 160 -1.16 5.97 -13.11
N LEU A 161 -1.30 5.59 -11.81
CA LEU A 161 -0.20 5.70 -10.84
C LEU A 161 1.02 4.88 -11.27
N THR A 162 0.81 3.66 -11.74
CA THR A 162 1.90 2.78 -12.20
C THR A 162 2.68 3.39 -13.37
N GLY A 163 1.97 3.96 -14.35
CA GLY A 163 2.60 4.66 -15.47
C GLY A 163 3.39 5.90 -15.03
N PHE A 164 2.83 6.71 -14.12
CA PHE A 164 3.52 7.85 -13.52
C PHE A 164 4.81 7.42 -12.81
N VAL A 165 4.75 6.39 -11.98
CA VAL A 165 5.92 5.85 -11.26
C VAL A 165 6.98 5.33 -12.23
N GLY A 166 6.59 4.64 -13.29
CA GLY A 166 7.51 4.15 -14.32
C GLY A 166 8.34 5.25 -14.98
N GLY A 167 7.75 6.44 -15.19
CA GLY A 167 8.46 7.63 -15.68
C GLY A 167 9.34 8.28 -14.61
N LEU A 168 8.77 8.51 -13.42
CA LEU A 168 9.45 9.22 -12.33
C LEU A 168 10.68 8.47 -11.80
N ALA A 169 10.58 7.16 -11.63
CA ALA A 169 11.66 6.31 -11.09
C ALA A 169 12.92 6.30 -11.96
N ARG A 170 12.82 6.69 -13.24
CA ARG A 170 13.95 6.79 -14.18
C ARG A 170 14.70 8.12 -14.11
N GLN A 171 14.24 9.07 -13.31
CA GLN A 171 14.96 10.36 -13.17
C GLN A 171 16.27 10.14 -12.44
N SER A 172 17.39 10.39 -13.12
CA SER A 172 18.74 10.19 -12.57
C SER A 172 18.97 10.96 -11.27
N ARG A 173 18.37 12.15 -11.12
CA ARG A 173 18.46 12.96 -9.89
C ARG A 173 17.88 12.23 -8.64
N LEU A 174 16.94 11.31 -8.82
CA LEU A 174 16.37 10.50 -7.73
C LEU A 174 17.16 9.20 -7.58
N ALA A 175 17.32 8.43 -8.65
CA ALA A 175 17.97 7.13 -8.61
C ALA A 175 19.44 7.21 -8.18
N ALA A 176 20.22 8.19 -8.68
CA ALA A 176 21.61 8.42 -8.27
C ALA A 176 21.73 8.90 -6.82
N ALA A 177 20.67 9.52 -6.26
CA ALA A 177 20.58 9.91 -4.86
C ALA A 177 20.03 8.78 -3.96
N ASN A 178 20.02 7.52 -4.44
CA ASN A 178 19.53 6.36 -3.69
C ASN A 178 18.05 6.48 -3.26
N VAL A 179 17.22 7.11 -4.10
CA VAL A 179 15.76 7.16 -3.94
C VAL A 179 15.14 6.14 -4.89
N THR A 180 14.44 5.15 -4.35
CA THR A 180 13.73 4.14 -5.13
C THR A 180 12.22 4.29 -4.98
N ILE A 181 11.48 4.06 -6.07
CA ILE A 181 10.02 4.15 -6.12
C ILE A 181 9.49 2.88 -6.79
N ASN A 182 8.76 2.06 -6.04
CA ASN A 182 8.25 0.77 -6.54
C ASN A 182 6.76 0.60 -6.22
N ASN A 183 6.10 -0.28 -6.95
CA ASN A 183 4.71 -0.66 -6.72
C ASN A 183 4.65 -2.12 -6.26
N LEU A 184 3.91 -2.38 -5.17
CA LEU A 184 3.51 -3.72 -4.76
C LEU A 184 2.10 -4.01 -5.24
N LEU A 185 1.94 -5.12 -5.92
CA LEU A 185 0.70 -5.55 -6.57
C LEU A 185 0.12 -6.76 -5.82
N PRO A 186 -0.72 -6.54 -4.79
CA PRO A 186 -1.34 -7.66 -4.09
C PRO A 186 -2.34 -8.42 -4.98
N GLY A 187 -2.28 -9.74 -4.91
CA GLY A 187 -3.37 -10.62 -5.29
C GLY A 187 -4.45 -10.67 -4.21
N VAL A 188 -4.86 -11.87 -3.79
CA VAL A 188 -5.88 -12.03 -2.76
C VAL A 188 -5.21 -12.32 -1.41
N PHE A 189 -5.39 -11.40 -0.46
CA PHE A 189 -4.85 -11.47 0.90
C PHE A 189 -5.97 -11.59 1.93
N ASP A 190 -5.74 -12.32 3.02
CA ASP A 190 -6.70 -12.44 4.12
C ASP A 190 -6.79 -11.14 4.91
N THR A 191 -7.77 -10.34 4.56
CA THR A 191 -8.07 -9.05 5.16
C THR A 191 -9.58 -8.87 5.30
N ASP A 192 -10.02 -8.06 6.27
CA ASP A 192 -11.44 -7.69 6.41
C ASP A 192 -12.04 -7.17 5.10
N ARG A 193 -11.24 -6.43 4.32
CA ARG A 193 -11.70 -5.90 3.03
C ARG A 193 -12.08 -7.02 2.06
N VAL A 194 -11.26 -8.05 1.96
CA VAL A 194 -11.53 -9.19 1.08
C VAL A 194 -12.76 -9.94 1.58
N ARG A 195 -12.85 -10.23 2.88
CA ARG A 195 -14.02 -10.89 3.49
C ARG A 195 -15.30 -10.07 3.27
N ASN A 196 -15.26 -8.76 3.49
CA ASN A 196 -16.40 -7.87 3.25
C ASN A 196 -16.80 -7.75 1.77
N ALA A 197 -15.83 -7.74 0.85
CA ALA A 197 -16.12 -7.72 -0.58
C ALA A 197 -16.85 -8.98 -1.06
N TRP A 198 -16.57 -10.13 -0.45
CA TRP A 198 -17.21 -11.40 -0.81
C TRP A 198 -18.51 -11.67 -0.03
N ALA A 199 -18.79 -10.93 1.04
CA ALA A 199 -20.01 -11.09 1.83
C ALA A 199 -21.29 -10.91 0.98
N GLY A 200 -21.32 -9.91 0.10
CA GLY A 200 -22.43 -9.69 -0.82
C GLY A 200 -22.61 -10.82 -1.85
N THR A 201 -21.52 -11.41 -2.31
CA THR A 201 -21.56 -12.57 -3.22
C THR A 201 -22.06 -13.84 -2.48
N ALA A 202 -21.57 -14.06 -1.29
CA ALA A 202 -21.98 -15.17 -0.42
C ALA A 202 -23.50 -15.11 -0.14
N ALA A 203 -24.00 -13.94 0.23
CA ALA A 203 -25.44 -13.73 0.46
C ALA A 203 -26.29 -14.03 -0.79
N ARG A 204 -25.88 -13.53 -1.97
CA ARG A 204 -26.60 -13.80 -3.21
C ARG A 204 -26.60 -15.29 -3.61
N GLN A 205 -25.57 -16.03 -3.25
CA GLN A 205 -25.42 -17.45 -3.56
C GLN A 205 -25.98 -18.38 -2.45
N GLY A 206 -26.48 -17.84 -1.35
CA GLY A 206 -26.91 -18.65 -0.20
C GLY A 206 -25.77 -19.46 0.44
N ARG A 207 -24.53 -18.95 0.39
CA ARG A 207 -23.31 -19.62 0.85
C ARG A 207 -22.63 -18.79 1.95
N THR A 208 -21.73 -19.41 2.67
CA THR A 208 -20.85 -18.71 3.62
C THR A 208 -19.73 -17.95 2.89
N VAL A 209 -19.17 -16.93 3.52
CA VAL A 209 -18.00 -16.21 3.00
C VAL A 209 -16.82 -17.15 2.82
N ASP A 210 -16.61 -18.08 3.75
CA ASP A 210 -15.50 -19.04 3.69
C ASP A 210 -15.62 -20.01 2.53
N GLU A 211 -16.82 -20.45 2.17
CA GLU A 211 -17.05 -21.29 0.97
C GLU A 211 -16.76 -20.55 -0.32
N VAL A 212 -17.14 -19.27 -0.41
CA VAL A 212 -16.84 -18.42 -1.58
C VAL A 212 -15.34 -18.16 -1.68
N LEU A 213 -14.68 -17.87 -0.56
CA LEU A 213 -13.23 -17.70 -0.51
C LEU A 213 -12.49 -19.00 -0.87
N ALA A 214 -12.94 -20.16 -0.39
CA ALA A 214 -12.34 -21.46 -0.73
C ALA A 214 -12.40 -21.72 -2.24
N GLN A 215 -13.52 -21.39 -2.91
CA GLN A 215 -13.64 -21.48 -4.36
C GLN A 215 -12.63 -20.54 -5.08
N ARG A 216 -12.47 -19.32 -4.57
CA ARG A 216 -11.48 -18.36 -5.12
C ARG A 216 -10.06 -18.85 -4.92
N VAL A 217 -9.73 -19.34 -3.71
CA VAL A 217 -8.43 -19.92 -3.36
C VAL A 217 -8.09 -21.10 -4.28
N ALA A 218 -9.08 -21.91 -4.66
CA ALA A 218 -8.87 -23.04 -5.58
C ALA A 218 -8.33 -22.60 -6.97
N THR A 219 -8.48 -21.34 -7.36
CA THR A 219 -7.93 -20.81 -8.61
C THR A 219 -6.51 -20.23 -8.47
N VAL A 220 -6.01 -20.08 -7.23
CA VAL A 220 -4.65 -19.60 -6.94
C VAL A 220 -3.71 -20.83 -6.88
N PRO A 221 -2.59 -20.86 -7.60
CA PRO A 221 -1.64 -21.97 -7.53
C PRO A 221 -1.15 -22.29 -6.12
N ALA A 222 -0.92 -21.29 -5.28
CA ALA A 222 -0.53 -21.47 -3.88
C ALA A 222 -1.62 -22.08 -2.98
N ARG A 223 -2.88 -22.20 -3.48
CA ARG A 223 -4.04 -22.81 -2.77
C ARG A 223 -4.35 -22.20 -1.41
N ARG A 224 -3.98 -20.95 -1.19
CA ARG A 224 -4.27 -20.17 0.02
C ARG A 224 -4.32 -18.67 -0.27
N LEU A 225 -4.85 -17.91 0.66
CA LEU A 225 -4.71 -16.47 0.70
C LEU A 225 -3.29 -16.10 1.16
N GLY A 226 -2.77 -14.98 0.69
CA GLY A 226 -1.59 -14.35 1.29
C GLY A 226 -1.95 -13.73 2.66
N THR A 227 -0.98 -13.56 3.53
CA THR A 227 -1.15 -12.91 4.82
C THR A 227 -0.61 -11.47 4.80
N PRO A 228 -1.16 -10.55 5.62
CA PRO A 228 -0.58 -9.21 5.77
C PRO A 228 0.90 -9.22 6.19
N ASP A 229 1.35 -10.22 6.95
CA ASP A 229 2.76 -10.36 7.35
C ASP A 229 3.66 -10.71 6.15
N GLU A 230 3.25 -11.61 5.25
CA GLU A 230 3.99 -11.90 4.02
C GLU A 230 4.11 -10.67 3.12
N PHE A 231 3.03 -9.88 3.03
CA PHE A 231 3.04 -8.63 2.27
C PHE A 231 3.96 -7.60 2.92
N GLY A 232 3.89 -7.45 4.24
CA GLY A 232 4.73 -6.56 5.02
C GLY A 232 6.22 -6.90 4.93
N ALA A 233 6.56 -8.18 4.93
CA ALA A 233 7.96 -8.63 4.80
C ALA A 233 8.59 -8.17 3.48
N LEU A 234 7.90 -8.32 2.35
CA LEU A 234 8.40 -7.82 1.07
C LEU A 234 8.43 -6.28 1.03
N CYS A 235 7.42 -5.62 1.62
CA CYS A 235 7.42 -4.16 1.74
C CYS A 235 8.65 -3.67 2.51
N ALA A 236 8.99 -4.27 3.65
CA ALA A 236 10.17 -3.93 4.43
C ALA A 236 11.47 -4.20 3.66
N PHE A 237 11.55 -5.31 2.93
CA PHE A 237 12.69 -5.58 2.04
C PHE A 237 12.87 -4.49 0.97
N LEU A 238 11.80 -4.06 0.31
CA LEU A 238 11.88 -2.97 -0.69
C LEU A 238 12.26 -1.62 -0.07
N CYS A 239 12.04 -1.45 1.22
CA CYS A 239 12.47 -0.27 1.98
C CYS A 239 13.90 -0.38 2.49
N SER A 240 14.55 -1.54 2.36
CA SER A 240 15.88 -1.79 2.90
C SER A 240 17.00 -1.07 2.15
N ALA A 241 18.17 -1.03 2.76
CA ALA A 241 19.41 -0.59 2.11
C ALA A 241 19.77 -1.49 0.92
N GLN A 242 19.50 -2.82 1.04
CA GLN A 242 19.81 -3.82 0.02
C GLN A 242 18.97 -3.66 -1.26
N ALA A 243 17.79 -3.06 -1.17
CA ALA A 243 16.91 -2.82 -2.33
C ALA A 243 17.24 -1.53 -3.12
N GLY A 244 18.40 -0.91 -2.86
CA GLY A 244 18.79 0.37 -3.47
C GLY A 244 18.93 0.33 -5.01
N TYR A 245 19.01 -0.86 -5.62
CA TYR A 245 19.06 -1.03 -7.08
C TYR A 245 17.74 -1.50 -7.70
N ILE A 246 16.65 -1.56 -6.89
CA ILE A 246 15.30 -1.94 -7.33
C ILE A 246 14.46 -0.67 -7.39
N THR A 247 14.19 -0.14 -8.58
CA THR A 247 13.34 1.06 -8.76
C THR A 247 12.49 0.94 -10.02
N GLY A 248 11.30 1.54 -10.01
CA GLY A 248 10.35 1.53 -11.12
C GLY A 248 9.64 0.19 -11.33
N GLN A 249 9.72 -0.73 -10.37
CA GLN A 249 9.22 -2.08 -10.54
C GLN A 249 7.75 -2.24 -10.09
N ASN A 250 7.07 -3.18 -10.73
CA ASN A 250 5.71 -3.62 -10.42
C ASN A 250 5.78 -5.07 -9.92
N ILE A 251 5.85 -5.26 -8.62
CA ILE A 251 6.15 -6.55 -8.01
C ILE A 251 4.84 -7.21 -7.54
N LEU A 252 4.53 -8.35 -8.15
CA LEU A 252 3.36 -9.15 -7.80
C LEU A 252 3.59 -9.99 -6.54
N LEU A 253 2.59 -10.01 -5.66
CA LEU A 253 2.40 -10.99 -4.60
C LEU A 253 1.01 -11.58 -4.75
N ASP A 254 0.87 -12.68 -5.45
CA ASP A 254 -0.43 -13.23 -5.81
C ASP A 254 -0.54 -14.76 -5.72
N GLY A 255 0.49 -15.41 -5.17
CA GLY A 255 0.53 -16.87 -5.06
C GLY A 255 0.59 -17.60 -6.41
N GLY A 256 1.07 -16.92 -7.46
CA GLY A 256 1.18 -17.46 -8.82
C GLY A 256 -0.11 -17.33 -9.65
N ALA A 257 -1.07 -16.51 -9.22
CA ALA A 257 -2.36 -16.39 -9.92
C ALA A 257 -2.27 -15.71 -11.29
N TYR A 258 -1.28 -14.85 -11.51
CA TYR A 258 -1.04 -14.20 -12.80
C TYR A 258 -0.36 -15.18 -13.78
N PRO A 259 -0.97 -15.46 -14.95
CA PRO A 259 -0.44 -16.46 -15.89
C PRO A 259 0.60 -15.92 -16.88
N GLY A 260 0.93 -14.64 -16.80
CA GLY A 260 1.87 -14.00 -17.73
C GLY A 260 3.32 -14.04 -17.23
N THR A 261 4.24 -13.74 -18.13
CA THR A 261 5.69 -13.65 -17.86
C THR A 261 6.16 -12.20 -17.63
N LEU A 262 5.40 -11.19 -18.08
CA LEU A 262 5.75 -9.75 -18.01
C LEU A 262 4.70 -8.93 -17.27
#